data_c7e10aa4776d3fb3f72894f83c33acc7
#
_entry.id   c7e10aa4776d3fb3f72894f83c33acc7
#
_cell.length_a   1.000
_cell.length_b   1.000
_cell.length_c   1.000
_cell.angle_alpha   90.00
_cell.angle_beta   90.00
_cell.angle_gamma   90.00
#
_symmetry.space_group_name_H-M   'P 1'
#
loop_
_entity.id
_entity.type
_entity.pdbx_description
1 polymer ?
#
loop_
_entity_poly.entity_id
_entity_poly.type
_entity_poly.pdbx_seq_one_letter_code
_entity_poly.pdbx_strand_id
1 'polypeptide(L)'
;MLFRSGETFPETVILAATPFPFHEHLSGLSYINYCWSDTGTFSLLRLPQLWRVSLYPDQGESIEAALEDDAIERKLQRICPQSQRYTITAKRAYRIHQRVVARYRVGRCILAGDAAHINSPSGGMGMNGGIHDAFNLANKLALTLKAGDDAALDHYERQRRPVALEHVLAQSGKNRARMQERDPARRAAALAELQAIARDPERALKHLLNTSMISGLQQSEAIE
;
A
#
# COMPACT_ATOMS: atom_id res chain seq x y z
N MET A 1 4.53 -19.39 14.60
CA MET A 1 4.12 -18.20 13.81
C MET A 1 2.66 -17.82 14.15
N LEU A 2 2.40 -17.56 15.42
CA LEU A 2 1.06 -17.37 15.99
C LEU A 2 0.80 -15.92 16.45
N PHE A 3 1.60 -14.96 15.96
CA PHE A 3 1.63 -13.63 16.56
C PHE A 3 0.87 -12.54 15.80
N ARG A 4 0.37 -12.83 14.59
CA ARG A 4 -0.39 -11.84 13.81
C ARG A 4 -1.74 -12.41 13.40
N SER A 5 -2.83 -11.80 13.85
CA SER A 5 -4.17 -12.03 13.33
C SER A 5 -4.38 -11.24 12.04
N GLY A 6 -5.21 -11.75 11.15
CA GLY A 6 -5.53 -11.10 9.88
C GLY A 6 -5.69 -12.10 8.74
N GLU A 7 -5.63 -11.60 7.52
CA GLU A 7 -5.93 -12.36 6.31
C GLU A 7 -4.81 -12.31 5.28
N THR A 8 -4.82 -13.27 4.40
CA THR A 8 -4.06 -13.27 3.14
C THR A 8 -5.07 -13.13 2.02
N PHE A 9 -4.92 -12.10 1.23
CA PHE A 9 -5.82 -11.88 0.10
C PHE A 9 -5.59 -12.91 -1.01
N PRO A 10 -6.64 -13.25 -1.77
CA PRO A 10 -6.55 -14.28 -2.81
C PRO A 10 -5.68 -13.84 -4.00
N GLU A 11 -5.62 -12.54 -4.28
CA GLU A 11 -4.87 -12.03 -5.41
C GLU A 11 -3.37 -12.07 -5.21
N THR A 12 -2.67 -12.42 -6.28
CA THR A 12 -1.22 -12.31 -6.40
C THR A 12 -0.89 -11.15 -7.33
N VAL A 13 0.06 -10.33 -6.93
CA VAL A 13 0.57 -9.24 -7.76
C VAL A 13 1.84 -9.69 -8.46
N ILE A 14 1.89 -9.50 -9.77
CA ILE A 14 3.11 -9.64 -10.58
C ILE A 14 3.74 -8.25 -10.69
N LEU A 15 4.93 -8.09 -10.17
CA LEU A 15 5.74 -6.90 -10.40
C LEU A 15 6.66 -7.14 -11.57
N ALA A 16 6.60 -6.26 -12.56
CA ALA A 16 7.57 -6.17 -13.65
C ALA A 16 8.28 -4.82 -13.60
N ALA A 17 9.55 -4.79 -13.97
CA ALA A 17 10.31 -3.57 -14.15
C ALA A 17 10.78 -3.45 -15.59
N THR A 18 10.62 -2.25 -16.18
CA THR A 18 11.01 -1.97 -17.56
C THR A 18 11.55 -0.55 -17.69
N PRO A 19 12.59 -0.29 -18.50
CA PRO A 19 13.06 1.05 -18.81
C PRO A 19 12.14 1.80 -19.78
N PHE A 20 11.07 1.16 -20.29
CA PHE A 20 10.16 1.78 -21.25
C PHE A 20 9.52 3.06 -20.69
N PRO A 21 9.61 4.19 -21.40
CA PRO A 21 9.19 5.50 -20.89
C PRO A 21 7.68 5.71 -21.08
N PHE A 22 6.83 5.04 -20.31
CA PHE A 22 5.36 5.15 -20.42
C PHE A 22 4.85 6.59 -20.51
N HIS A 23 5.50 7.53 -19.83
CA HIS A 23 5.08 8.94 -19.82
C HIS A 23 5.25 9.67 -21.16
N GLU A 24 6.01 9.11 -22.09
CA GLU A 24 6.15 9.63 -23.46
C GLU A 24 5.06 9.11 -24.39
N HIS A 25 4.40 8.01 -24.00
CA HIS A 25 3.40 7.32 -24.81
C HIS A 25 1.98 7.45 -24.27
N LEU A 26 1.84 7.63 -22.95
CA LEU A 26 0.56 7.75 -22.26
C LEU A 26 0.45 9.13 -21.61
N SER A 27 -0.53 9.92 -22.01
CA SER A 27 -0.75 11.25 -21.46
C SER A 27 -1.33 11.19 -20.03
N GLY A 28 -1.05 12.24 -19.24
CA GLY A 28 -1.64 12.42 -17.92
C GLY A 28 -1.07 11.54 -16.82
N LEU A 29 0.05 10.83 -17.06
CA LEU A 29 0.70 10.04 -16.03
C LEU A 29 1.41 10.92 -14.99
N SER A 30 1.22 10.56 -13.72
CA SER A 30 1.96 11.04 -12.57
C SER A 30 3.11 10.08 -12.22
N TYR A 31 3.82 10.30 -11.11
CA TYR A 31 4.84 9.36 -10.61
C TYR A 31 4.23 8.03 -10.15
N ILE A 32 3.02 8.06 -9.59
CA ILE A 32 2.25 6.87 -9.17
C ILE A 32 0.88 6.93 -9.83
N ASN A 33 0.52 5.87 -10.54
CA ASN A 33 -0.73 5.77 -11.26
C ASN A 33 -1.41 4.45 -10.91
N TYR A 34 -2.64 4.52 -10.46
CA TYR A 34 -3.53 3.38 -10.29
C TYR A 34 -4.55 3.41 -11.43
N CYS A 35 -4.51 2.40 -12.27
CA CYS A 35 -5.24 2.41 -13.53
C CYS A 35 -6.29 1.31 -13.56
N TRP A 36 -7.47 1.65 -14.04
CA TRP A 36 -8.52 0.73 -14.44
C TRP A 36 -8.63 0.74 -15.97
N SER A 37 -8.72 -0.43 -16.55
CA SER A 37 -8.99 -0.61 -17.98
C SER A 37 -10.03 -1.72 -18.17
N ASP A 38 -10.50 -1.86 -19.40
CA ASP A 38 -11.41 -2.95 -19.77
C ASP A 38 -10.76 -4.33 -19.59
N THR A 39 -9.44 -4.40 -19.69
CA THR A 39 -8.66 -5.63 -19.54
C THR A 39 -8.23 -5.92 -18.09
N GLY A 40 -8.52 -5.01 -17.17
CA GLY A 40 -8.19 -5.21 -15.74
C GLY A 40 -7.58 -3.98 -15.08
N THR A 41 -6.99 -4.22 -13.94
CA THR A 41 -6.38 -3.20 -13.10
C THR A 41 -4.87 -3.37 -13.12
N PHE A 42 -4.14 -2.27 -13.16
CA PHE A 42 -2.69 -2.25 -13.06
C PHE A 42 -2.22 -0.98 -12.35
N SER A 43 -0.96 -0.91 -11.99
CA SER A 43 -0.36 0.34 -11.52
C SER A 43 0.97 0.59 -12.23
N LEU A 44 1.26 1.86 -12.44
CA LEU A 44 2.52 2.33 -13.01
C LEU A 44 3.21 3.22 -11.98
N LEU A 45 4.41 2.86 -11.57
CA LEU A 45 5.26 3.63 -10.67
C LEU A 45 6.52 4.05 -11.41
N ARG A 46 6.69 5.36 -11.59
CA ARG A 46 7.88 5.94 -12.21
C ARG A 46 9.03 6.01 -11.20
N LEU A 47 10.15 5.44 -11.59
CA LEU A 47 11.44 5.55 -10.89
C LEU A 47 12.44 6.29 -11.79
N PRO A 48 13.58 6.73 -11.29
CA PRO A 48 14.52 7.55 -12.07
C PRO A 48 14.95 6.97 -13.41
N GLN A 49 15.10 5.64 -13.52
CA GLN A 49 15.62 4.98 -14.72
C GLN A 49 14.72 3.87 -15.27
N LEU A 50 13.59 3.61 -14.61
CA LEU A 50 12.67 2.55 -15.01
C LEU A 50 11.26 2.79 -14.47
N TRP A 51 10.32 2.02 -15.01
CA TRP A 51 8.96 1.93 -14.48
C TRP A 51 8.74 0.57 -13.82
N ARG A 52 8.10 0.57 -12.66
CA ARG A 52 7.56 -0.63 -12.04
C ARG A 52 6.08 -0.73 -12.37
N VAL A 53 5.71 -1.87 -12.94
CA VAL A 53 4.33 -2.17 -13.33
C VAL A 53 3.82 -3.27 -12.41
N SER A 54 2.70 -3.02 -11.74
CA SER A 54 1.98 -4.05 -11.00
C SER A 54 0.89 -4.61 -11.90
N LEU A 55 0.97 -5.90 -12.15
CA LEU A 55 0.05 -6.66 -13.00
C LEU A 55 -0.61 -7.76 -12.15
N TYR A 56 -1.65 -8.36 -12.69
CA TYR A 56 -2.35 -9.48 -12.06
C TYR A 56 -2.40 -10.65 -13.05
N PRO A 57 -2.39 -11.91 -12.56
CA PRO A 57 -2.69 -13.06 -13.40
C PRO A 57 -4.04 -12.90 -14.09
N ASP A 58 -4.14 -13.36 -15.33
CA ASP A 58 -5.41 -13.46 -16.04
C ASP A 58 -6.28 -14.57 -15.42
N GLN A 59 -7.56 -14.59 -15.72
CA GLN A 59 -8.46 -15.58 -15.17
C GLN A 59 -8.01 -17.00 -15.55
N GLY A 60 -7.77 -17.85 -14.56
CA GLY A 60 -7.30 -19.22 -14.76
C GLY A 60 -5.78 -19.34 -15.03
N GLU A 61 -5.05 -18.22 -15.08
CA GLU A 61 -3.60 -18.25 -15.27
C GLU A 61 -2.90 -18.60 -13.95
N SER A 62 -1.97 -19.56 -13.97
CA SER A 62 -1.14 -19.85 -12.81
C SER A 62 -0.12 -18.72 -12.55
N ILE A 63 0.41 -18.66 -11.34
CA ILE A 63 1.42 -17.64 -10.98
C ILE A 63 2.70 -17.84 -11.80
N GLU A 64 3.08 -19.09 -12.01
CA GLU A 64 4.25 -19.47 -12.78
C GLU A 64 4.09 -19.03 -14.24
N ALA A 65 2.93 -19.32 -14.87
CA ALA A 65 2.61 -18.88 -16.21
C ALA A 65 2.57 -17.33 -16.33
N ALA A 66 2.01 -16.65 -15.34
CA ALA A 66 1.92 -15.20 -15.31
C ALA A 66 3.29 -14.50 -15.18
N LEU A 67 4.30 -15.23 -14.68
CA LEU A 67 5.69 -14.76 -14.56
C LEU A 67 6.53 -15.00 -15.83
N GLU A 68 6.01 -15.74 -16.81
CA GLU A 68 6.73 -15.92 -18.06
C GLU A 68 6.84 -14.58 -18.82
N ASP A 69 7.98 -14.38 -19.51
CA ASP A 69 8.24 -13.13 -20.22
C ASP A 69 7.16 -12.82 -21.26
N ASP A 70 6.64 -13.84 -21.95
CA ASP A 70 5.56 -13.69 -22.92
C ASP A 70 4.23 -13.30 -22.27
N ALA A 71 3.96 -13.75 -21.05
CA ALA A 71 2.75 -13.37 -20.33
C ALA A 71 2.83 -11.90 -19.86
N ILE A 72 3.98 -11.49 -19.35
CA ILE A 72 4.23 -10.10 -18.96
C ILE A 72 4.18 -9.22 -20.20
N GLU A 73 4.83 -9.61 -21.29
CA GLU A 73 4.81 -8.93 -22.57
C GLU A 73 3.37 -8.67 -23.05
N ARG A 74 2.53 -9.72 -23.12
CA ARG A 74 1.11 -9.58 -23.52
C ARG A 74 0.36 -8.57 -22.65
N LYS A 75 0.63 -8.57 -21.33
CA LYS A 75 -0.01 -7.64 -20.37
C LYS A 75 0.47 -6.20 -20.59
N LEU A 76 1.77 -5.99 -20.84
CA LEU A 76 2.33 -4.67 -21.14
C LEU A 76 1.84 -4.13 -22.49
N GLN A 77 1.74 -4.98 -23.50
CA GLN A 77 1.17 -4.63 -24.82
C GLN A 77 -0.30 -4.21 -24.73
N ARG A 78 -1.07 -4.77 -23.79
CA ARG A 78 -2.45 -4.31 -23.54
C ARG A 78 -2.51 -2.93 -22.88
N ILE A 79 -1.48 -2.54 -22.11
CA ILE A 79 -1.38 -1.22 -21.48
C ILE A 79 -0.95 -0.16 -22.49
N CYS A 80 0.10 -0.43 -23.23
CA CYS A 80 0.64 0.49 -24.20
C CYS A 80 1.21 -0.31 -25.39
N PRO A 81 0.46 -0.47 -26.50
CA PRO A 81 0.90 -1.23 -27.66
C PRO A 81 2.20 -0.68 -28.28
N GLN A 82 3.17 -1.56 -28.50
CA GLN A 82 4.45 -1.23 -29.12
C GLN A 82 4.77 -2.21 -30.26
N SER A 83 5.52 -1.74 -31.28
CA SER A 83 6.02 -2.59 -32.36
C SER A 83 7.16 -3.53 -31.93
N GLN A 84 7.90 -3.16 -30.89
CA GLN A 84 8.99 -3.93 -30.30
C GLN A 84 8.57 -4.52 -28.96
N ARG A 85 9.22 -5.61 -28.58
CA ARG A 85 9.01 -6.22 -27.26
C ARG A 85 9.56 -5.31 -26.16
N TYR A 86 8.89 -5.36 -25.01
CA TYR A 86 9.35 -4.69 -23.80
C TYR A 86 10.62 -5.36 -23.25
N THR A 87 11.59 -4.56 -22.85
CA THR A 87 12.71 -5.04 -22.06
C THR A 87 12.25 -5.19 -20.60
N ILE A 88 12.25 -6.42 -20.09
CA ILE A 88 11.89 -6.72 -18.70
C ILE A 88 13.19 -6.90 -17.91
N THR A 89 13.50 -5.98 -17.01
CA THR A 89 14.74 -6.00 -16.23
C THR A 89 14.62 -6.73 -14.91
N ALA A 90 13.40 -6.84 -14.36
CA ALA A 90 13.11 -7.62 -13.16
C ALA A 90 11.64 -8.03 -13.14
N LYS A 91 11.36 -9.19 -12.56
CA LYS A 91 9.99 -9.68 -12.36
C LYS A 91 9.91 -10.50 -11.08
N ARG A 92 8.79 -10.38 -10.38
CA ARG A 92 8.49 -11.22 -9.20
C ARG A 92 6.99 -11.24 -8.91
N ALA A 93 6.54 -12.30 -8.25
CA ALA A 93 5.19 -12.37 -7.69
C ALA A 93 5.23 -12.20 -6.18
N TYR A 94 4.18 -11.62 -5.62
CA TYR A 94 3.96 -11.61 -4.18
C TYR A 94 2.47 -11.63 -3.84
N ARG A 95 2.15 -12.23 -2.69
CA ARG A 95 0.80 -12.21 -2.12
C ARG A 95 0.65 -11.02 -1.20
N ILE A 96 -0.55 -10.48 -1.17
CA ILE A 96 -0.91 -9.39 -0.28
C ILE A 96 -1.40 -9.98 1.04
N HIS A 97 -0.81 -9.52 2.14
CA HIS A 97 -1.23 -9.85 3.50
C HIS A 97 -1.67 -8.60 4.23
N GLN A 98 -2.69 -8.74 5.07
CA GLN A 98 -3.10 -7.71 6.02
C GLN A 98 -3.20 -8.34 7.40
N ARG A 99 -2.28 -7.97 8.28
CA ARG A 99 -2.14 -8.60 9.60
C ARG A 99 -1.67 -7.60 10.63
N VAL A 100 -2.08 -7.79 11.87
CA VAL A 100 -1.58 -7.05 13.03
C VAL A 100 -1.37 -8.00 14.20
N VAL A 101 -0.37 -7.73 15.03
CA VAL A 101 -0.13 -8.49 16.27
C VAL A 101 -1.15 -8.11 17.35
N ALA A 102 -1.45 -9.04 18.22
CA ALA A 102 -2.35 -8.79 19.37
C ALA A 102 -1.77 -7.76 20.34
N ARG A 103 -0.45 -7.79 20.54
CA ARG A 103 0.29 -6.91 21.45
C ARG A 103 1.55 -6.40 20.75
N TYR A 104 1.85 -5.10 20.89
CA TYR A 104 3.10 -4.52 20.40
C TYR A 104 4.25 -4.72 21.39
N ARG A 105 3.89 -4.92 22.65
CA ARG A 105 4.86 -5.18 23.73
C ARG A 105 4.48 -6.42 24.53
N VAL A 106 5.48 -7.27 24.83
CA VAL A 106 5.40 -8.36 25.82
C VAL A 106 6.71 -8.35 26.60
N GLY A 107 6.65 -7.92 27.85
CA GLY A 107 7.83 -7.73 28.68
C GLY A 107 8.81 -6.75 28.04
N ARG A 108 10.02 -7.22 27.72
CA ARG A 108 11.07 -6.42 27.06
C ARG A 108 11.13 -6.58 25.53
N CYS A 109 10.26 -7.43 24.97
CA CYS A 109 10.15 -7.59 23.52
C CYS A 109 9.14 -6.58 23.00
N ILE A 110 9.56 -5.75 22.04
CA ILE A 110 8.74 -4.69 21.43
C ILE A 110 8.80 -4.85 19.92
N LEU A 111 7.66 -4.70 19.26
CA LEU A 111 7.51 -4.81 17.81
C LEU A 111 7.12 -3.46 17.22
N ALA A 112 7.64 -3.15 16.03
CA ALA A 112 7.34 -1.93 15.27
C ALA A 112 7.31 -2.24 13.76
N GLY A 113 6.59 -1.43 12.99
CA GLY A 113 6.52 -1.56 11.54
C GLY A 113 6.04 -2.95 11.09
N ASP A 114 6.64 -3.51 10.07
CA ASP A 114 6.26 -4.82 9.48
C ASP A 114 6.32 -5.98 10.47
N ALA A 115 7.09 -5.86 11.55
CA ALA A 115 7.07 -6.85 12.63
C ALA A 115 5.75 -6.81 13.43
N ALA A 116 5.15 -5.64 13.57
CA ALA A 116 3.91 -5.42 14.31
C ALA A 116 2.67 -5.49 13.42
N HIS A 117 2.70 -4.90 12.22
CA HIS A 117 1.59 -4.90 11.29
C HIS A 117 2.07 -4.88 9.84
N ILE A 118 1.35 -5.60 8.98
CA ILE A 118 1.52 -5.57 7.53
C ILE A 118 0.19 -5.27 6.86
N ASN A 119 0.22 -4.54 5.76
CA ASN A 119 -0.96 -4.11 5.03
C ASN A 119 -0.77 -4.23 3.52
N SER A 120 -1.87 -4.07 2.78
CA SER A 120 -1.80 -3.94 1.32
C SER A 120 -0.86 -2.79 0.93
N PRO A 121 -0.03 -2.96 -0.11
CA PRO A 121 0.85 -1.90 -0.61
C PRO A 121 0.07 -0.75 -1.26
N SER A 122 -1.23 -0.91 -1.49
CA SER A 122 -2.10 0.10 -2.10
C SER A 122 -2.17 1.37 -1.26
N GLY A 123 -1.57 2.46 -1.76
CA GLY A 123 -1.51 3.74 -1.07
C GLY A 123 -0.20 4.01 -0.32
N GLY A 124 0.77 3.09 -0.33
CA GLY A 124 2.14 3.33 0.19
C GLY A 124 2.23 3.54 1.70
N MET A 125 1.29 3.02 2.49
CA MET A 125 1.15 3.33 3.92
C MET A 125 2.04 2.49 4.84
N GLY A 126 2.51 1.30 4.41
CA GLY A 126 3.24 0.36 5.28
C GLY A 126 4.55 0.93 5.80
N MET A 127 5.45 1.32 4.90
CA MET A 127 6.75 1.89 5.28
C MET A 127 6.58 3.16 6.12
N ASN A 128 5.68 4.06 5.73
CA ASN A 128 5.44 5.30 6.47
C ASN A 128 4.89 5.02 7.87
N GLY A 129 3.95 4.07 8.00
CA GLY A 129 3.45 3.61 9.31
C GLY A 129 4.56 3.07 10.20
N GLY A 130 5.48 2.27 9.62
CA GLY A 130 6.65 1.75 10.33
C GLY A 130 7.64 2.83 10.77
N ILE A 131 7.84 3.89 9.96
CA ILE A 131 8.66 5.05 10.34
C ILE A 131 8.02 5.79 11.52
N HIS A 132 6.70 6.02 11.48
CA HIS A 132 5.98 6.63 12.61
C HIS A 132 6.08 5.78 13.88
N ASP A 133 5.98 4.46 13.77
CA ASP A 133 6.16 3.55 14.92
C ASP A 133 7.58 3.68 15.49
N ALA A 134 8.60 3.64 14.63
CA ALA A 134 9.99 3.72 15.06
C ALA A 134 10.30 5.05 15.75
N PHE A 135 9.78 6.16 15.23
CA PHE A 135 9.96 7.48 15.84
C PHE A 135 9.28 7.56 17.22
N ASN A 136 8.02 7.10 17.33
CA ASN A 136 7.29 7.09 18.59
C ASN A 136 7.98 6.17 19.62
N LEU A 137 8.40 4.97 19.20
CA LEU A 137 9.10 4.02 20.05
C LEU A 137 10.45 4.54 20.55
N ALA A 138 11.23 5.19 19.68
CA ALA A 138 12.52 5.74 20.06
C ALA A 138 12.40 6.77 21.19
N ASN A 139 11.39 7.65 21.11
CA ASN A 139 11.10 8.61 22.17
C ASN A 139 10.70 7.94 23.49
N LYS A 140 9.87 6.88 23.42
CA LYS A 140 9.43 6.13 24.62
C LYS A 140 10.59 5.34 25.24
N LEU A 141 11.45 4.74 24.41
CA LEU A 141 12.66 4.06 24.88
C LEU A 141 13.61 5.03 25.60
N ALA A 142 13.81 6.23 25.06
CA ALA A 142 14.65 7.23 25.69
C ALA A 142 14.12 7.65 27.08
N LEU A 143 12.80 7.78 27.23
CA LEU A 143 12.16 8.05 28.51
C LEU A 143 12.33 6.89 29.51
N THR A 144 12.06 5.66 29.05
CA THR A 144 12.23 4.45 29.89
C THR A 144 13.66 4.29 30.38
N LEU A 145 14.66 4.49 29.52
CA LEU A 145 16.07 4.37 29.90
C LEU A 145 16.52 5.46 30.88
N LYS A 146 15.93 6.64 30.83
CA LYS A 146 16.25 7.75 31.76
C LYS A 146 15.54 7.59 33.09
N ALA A 147 14.26 7.22 33.09
CA ALA A 147 13.42 7.18 34.29
C ALA A 147 13.43 5.81 34.99
N GLY A 148 13.88 4.74 34.32
CA GLY A 148 13.77 3.37 34.83
C GLY A 148 12.34 2.85 34.89
N ASP A 149 11.38 3.52 34.22
CA ASP A 149 9.96 3.19 34.22
C ASP A 149 9.50 2.75 32.83
N ASP A 150 8.89 1.59 32.80
CA ASP A 150 8.38 0.96 31.58
C ASP A 150 7.02 1.49 31.08
N ALA A 151 6.35 2.37 31.84
CA ALA A 151 5.02 2.90 31.49
C ALA A 151 5.00 3.58 30.11
N ALA A 152 6.10 4.25 29.74
CA ALA A 152 6.24 4.86 28.41
C ALA A 152 6.14 3.82 27.27
N LEU A 153 6.60 2.58 27.48
CA LEU A 153 6.52 1.53 26.46
C LEU A 153 5.09 0.98 26.31
N ASP A 154 4.31 0.93 27.39
CA ASP A 154 2.89 0.61 27.31
C ASP A 154 2.10 1.72 26.60
N HIS A 155 2.53 2.97 26.78
CA HIS A 155 1.99 4.10 26.05
C HIS A 155 2.26 4.01 24.54
N TYR A 156 3.44 3.52 24.13
CA TYR A 156 3.72 3.24 22.72
C TYR A 156 2.67 2.29 22.11
N GLU A 157 2.36 1.16 22.76
CA GLU A 157 1.33 0.23 22.27
C GLU A 157 -0.04 0.90 22.17
N ARG A 158 -0.46 1.63 23.22
CA ARG A 158 -1.74 2.36 23.23
C ARG A 158 -1.87 3.36 22.09
N GLN A 159 -0.79 4.07 21.78
CA GLN A 159 -0.76 5.09 20.72
C GLN A 159 -0.71 4.48 19.32
N ARG A 160 0.12 3.46 19.11
CA ARG A 160 0.43 3.04 17.73
C ARG A 160 -0.46 1.92 17.21
N ARG A 161 -0.87 0.99 18.06
CA ARG A 161 -1.69 -0.15 17.62
C ARG A 161 -3.09 0.26 17.11
N PRO A 162 -3.86 1.14 17.76
CA PRO A 162 -5.13 1.63 17.20
C PRO A 162 -4.94 2.34 15.87
N VAL A 163 -3.93 3.18 15.72
CA VAL A 163 -3.62 3.88 14.47
C VAL A 163 -3.31 2.89 13.33
N ALA A 164 -2.56 1.83 13.61
CA ALA A 164 -2.32 0.80 12.61
C ALA A 164 -3.63 0.15 12.13
N LEU A 165 -4.56 -0.15 13.03
CA LEU A 165 -5.85 -0.75 12.69
C LEU A 165 -6.78 0.22 11.95
N GLU A 166 -6.98 1.41 12.49
CA GLU A 166 -8.03 2.35 12.07
C GLU A 166 -7.61 3.22 10.89
N HIS A 167 -6.32 3.52 10.76
CA HIS A 167 -5.81 4.37 9.67
C HIS A 167 -5.03 3.56 8.63
N VAL A 168 -4.00 2.80 9.02
CA VAL A 168 -3.15 2.10 8.05
C VAL A 168 -3.89 0.95 7.37
N LEU A 169 -4.40 0.00 8.16
CA LEU A 169 -5.07 -1.19 7.61
C LEU A 169 -6.40 -0.82 6.95
N ALA A 170 -7.20 0.01 7.59
CA ALA A 170 -8.50 0.41 7.04
C ALA A 170 -8.36 1.20 5.73
N GLN A 171 -7.42 2.15 5.65
CA GLN A 171 -7.22 2.95 4.44
C GLN A 171 -6.61 2.11 3.30
N SER A 172 -5.59 1.29 3.59
CA SER A 172 -5.01 0.40 2.59
C SER A 172 -6.02 -0.64 2.08
N GLY A 173 -6.91 -1.12 2.95
CA GLY A 173 -8.02 -1.99 2.59
C GLY A 173 -9.03 -1.31 1.65
N LYS A 174 -9.42 -0.06 1.94
CA LYS A 174 -10.28 0.74 1.04
C LYS A 174 -9.62 0.96 -0.33
N ASN A 175 -8.33 1.29 -0.36
CA ASN A 175 -7.59 1.48 -1.60
C ASN A 175 -7.53 0.18 -2.41
N ARG A 176 -7.25 -0.96 -1.73
CA ARG A 176 -7.27 -2.28 -2.36
C ARG A 176 -8.65 -2.62 -2.93
N ALA A 177 -9.73 -2.46 -2.15
CA ALA A 177 -11.09 -2.74 -2.60
C ALA A 177 -11.45 -1.94 -3.86
N ARG A 178 -11.08 -0.66 -3.89
CA ARG A 178 -11.25 0.20 -5.07
C ARG A 178 -10.49 -0.36 -6.28
N MET A 179 -9.25 -0.80 -6.10
CA MET A 179 -8.45 -1.38 -7.19
C MET A 179 -8.99 -2.72 -7.69
N GLN A 180 -9.64 -3.50 -6.83
CA GLN A 180 -10.22 -4.80 -7.18
C GLN A 180 -11.66 -4.72 -7.72
N GLU A 181 -12.28 -3.55 -7.68
CA GLU A 181 -13.63 -3.38 -8.23
C GLU A 181 -13.67 -3.69 -9.73
N ARG A 182 -14.58 -4.56 -10.16
CA ARG A 182 -14.72 -5.02 -11.53
C ARG A 182 -15.96 -4.45 -12.23
N ASP A 183 -16.95 -4.02 -11.46
CA ASP A 183 -18.19 -3.47 -12.00
C ASP A 183 -17.95 -2.06 -12.58
N PRO A 184 -18.21 -1.83 -13.88
CA PRO A 184 -17.97 -0.52 -14.50
C PRO A 184 -18.77 0.62 -13.87
N ALA A 185 -20.01 0.36 -13.43
CA ALA A 185 -20.85 1.38 -12.83
C ALA A 185 -20.31 1.79 -11.46
N ARG A 186 -19.85 0.83 -10.64
CA ARG A 186 -19.20 1.10 -9.35
C ARG A 186 -17.88 1.83 -9.52
N ARG A 187 -17.08 1.47 -10.54
CA ARG A 187 -15.85 2.20 -10.89
C ARG A 187 -16.14 3.66 -11.25
N ALA A 188 -17.13 3.90 -12.12
CA ALA A 188 -17.55 5.23 -12.50
C ALA A 188 -18.02 6.05 -11.29
N ALA A 189 -18.84 5.46 -10.40
CA ALA A 189 -19.27 6.09 -9.16
C ALA A 189 -18.09 6.44 -8.23
N ALA A 190 -17.14 5.52 -8.07
CA ALA A 190 -15.95 5.77 -7.24
C ALA A 190 -15.07 6.90 -7.81
N LEU A 191 -14.94 7.00 -9.13
CA LEU A 191 -14.22 8.08 -9.80
C LEU A 191 -14.95 9.43 -9.63
N ALA A 192 -16.26 9.44 -9.83
CA ALA A 192 -17.10 10.64 -9.65
C ALA A 192 -17.00 11.16 -8.21
N GLU A 193 -16.99 10.26 -7.21
CA GLU A 193 -16.80 10.61 -5.80
C GLU A 193 -15.43 11.25 -5.54
N LEU A 194 -14.34 10.69 -6.09
CA LEU A 194 -13.01 11.30 -5.98
C LEU A 194 -12.94 12.68 -6.63
N GLN A 195 -13.59 12.84 -7.79
CA GLN A 195 -13.68 14.14 -8.46
C GLN A 195 -14.48 15.16 -7.64
N ALA A 196 -15.57 14.73 -7.00
CA ALA A 196 -16.36 15.58 -6.10
C ALA A 196 -15.55 16.00 -4.87
N ILE A 197 -14.79 15.07 -4.26
CA ILE A 197 -13.86 15.37 -3.17
C ILE A 197 -12.82 16.40 -3.62
N ALA A 198 -12.21 16.23 -4.79
CA ALA A 198 -11.17 17.13 -5.28
C ALA A 198 -11.66 18.56 -5.57
N ARG A 199 -12.95 18.72 -5.84
CA ARG A 199 -13.58 20.05 -6.11
C ARG A 199 -14.02 20.78 -4.85
N ASP A 200 -14.11 20.08 -3.73
CA ASP A 200 -14.54 20.63 -2.43
C ASP A 200 -13.31 20.78 -1.53
N PRO A 201 -12.87 22.01 -1.20
CA PRO A 201 -11.64 22.22 -0.41
C PRO A 201 -11.65 21.55 0.96
N GLU A 202 -12.79 21.54 1.66
CA GLU A 202 -12.90 20.94 3.00
C GLU A 202 -12.79 19.41 2.92
N ARG A 203 -13.51 18.80 1.97
CA ARG A 203 -13.45 17.36 1.71
C ARG A 203 -12.06 16.93 1.21
N ALA A 204 -11.46 17.74 0.33
CA ALA A 204 -10.10 17.51 -0.16
C ALA A 204 -9.08 17.54 0.97
N LEU A 205 -9.14 18.55 1.84
CA LEU A 205 -8.27 18.64 3.01
C LEU A 205 -8.40 17.43 3.92
N LYS A 206 -9.64 17.05 4.28
CA LYS A 206 -9.90 15.86 5.10
C LYS A 206 -9.37 14.58 4.45
N HIS A 207 -9.57 14.44 3.13
CA HIS A 207 -9.05 13.31 2.38
C HIS A 207 -7.53 13.26 2.41
N LEU A 208 -6.87 14.39 2.17
CA LEU A 208 -5.40 14.50 2.20
C LEU A 208 -4.83 14.21 3.58
N LEU A 209 -5.40 14.76 4.65
CA LEU A 209 -4.95 14.49 6.02
C LEU A 209 -5.04 13.00 6.36
N ASN A 210 -6.08 12.31 5.90
CA ASN A 210 -6.22 10.86 6.12
C ASN A 210 -5.23 10.05 5.29
N THR A 211 -5.10 10.36 4.00
CA THR A 211 -4.25 9.58 3.08
C THR A 211 -2.76 9.84 3.27
N SER A 212 -2.38 11.02 3.80
CA SER A 212 -1.02 11.35 4.21
C SER A 212 -0.69 10.92 5.65
N MET A 213 -1.60 10.19 6.32
CA MET A 213 -1.45 9.65 7.69
C MET A 213 -1.36 10.73 8.80
N ILE A 214 -1.61 12.02 8.49
CA ILE A 214 -1.57 13.10 9.48
C ILE A 214 -2.67 12.91 10.53
N SER A 215 -3.90 12.58 10.10
CA SER A 215 -5.00 12.29 11.04
C SER A 215 -4.66 11.17 12.03
N GLY A 216 -3.97 10.13 11.57
CA GLY A 216 -3.52 9.04 12.44
C GLY A 216 -2.43 9.48 13.43
N LEU A 217 -1.53 10.39 13.04
CA LEU A 217 -0.55 10.97 13.97
C LEU A 217 -1.24 11.82 15.04
N GLN A 218 -2.15 12.69 14.65
CA GLN A 218 -2.93 13.54 15.58
C GLN A 218 -3.73 12.68 16.58
N GLN A 219 -4.36 11.61 16.09
CA GLN A 219 -5.05 10.66 16.99
C GLN A 219 -4.08 9.97 17.95
N SER A 220 -2.92 9.53 17.45
CA SER A 220 -1.89 8.91 18.28
C SER A 220 -1.42 9.84 19.40
N GLU A 221 -1.17 11.11 19.10
CA GLU A 221 -0.71 12.11 20.06
C GLU A 221 -1.77 12.47 21.11
N ALA A 222 -3.05 12.35 20.78
CA ALA A 222 -4.16 12.60 21.70
C ALA A 222 -4.44 11.44 22.68
N ILE A 223 -3.80 10.27 22.49
CA ILE A 223 -3.94 9.13 23.41
C ILE A 223 -2.95 9.30 24.56
N GLU A 224 -3.47 9.35 25.78
CA GLU A 224 -2.71 9.41 27.05
C GLU A 224 -2.24 8.02 27.53
#